data_42759dedcd9a84b62287c2f85ceb140e
#
_entry.id   42759dedcd9a84b62287c2f85ceb140e
#
_cell.length_a   1.000
_cell.length_b   1.000
_cell.length_c   1.000
_cell.angle_alpha   90.00
_cell.angle_beta   90.00
_cell.angle_gamma   90.00
#
_symmetry.space_group_name_H-M   'P 1'
#
loop_
_entity.id
_entity.type
_entity.pdbx_description
1 polymer ?
#
loop_
_entity_poly.entity_id
_entity_poly.type
_entity_poly.pdbx_seq_one_letter_code
_entity_poly.pdbx_strand_id
1 'polypeptide(L)' 'MKIEIRGVEKLSFRERQVVVLKETGVSNDQVAKRLGVSASTVATLLNRARGKGYEVVIVVPGGSLGVYGFEDEENS' A
#
# COMPACT_ATOMS: atom_id res chain seq x y z
N MET A 1 -5.90 -11.66 6.55
CA MET A 1 -4.77 -10.77 6.24
C MET A 1 -5.27 -9.37 6.01
N LYS A 2 -4.51 -8.42 6.45
CA LYS A 2 -4.89 -7.01 6.39
C LYS A 2 -3.68 -6.19 5.98
N ILE A 3 -3.92 -5.15 5.19
CA ILE A 3 -2.87 -4.23 4.79
C ILE A 3 -3.11 -2.91 5.48
N GLU A 4 -2.08 -2.40 6.17
CA GLU A 4 -2.10 -1.08 6.77
C GLU A 4 -1.08 -0.21 6.07
N ILE A 5 -1.42 1.05 5.89
CA ILE A 5 -0.49 2.02 5.33
C ILE A 5 -0.22 3.07 6.41
N ARG A 6 1.04 3.18 6.81
CA ARG A 6 1.47 4.09 7.86
C ARG A 6 2.22 5.27 7.29
N GLY A 7 2.19 6.38 7.99
CA GLY A 7 2.84 7.61 7.54
C GLY A 7 1.98 8.44 6.60
N VAL A 8 0.69 8.12 6.52
CA VAL A 8 -0.21 8.80 5.59
C VAL A 8 -0.47 10.25 5.98
N GLU A 9 -0.19 10.61 7.21
CA GLU A 9 -0.34 12.01 7.66
C GLU A 9 0.59 12.96 6.91
N LYS A 10 1.65 12.43 6.28
CA LYS A 10 2.57 13.23 5.48
C LYS A 10 2.06 13.45 4.06
N LEU A 11 1.03 12.73 3.66
CA LEU A 11 0.56 12.70 2.28
C LEU A 11 -0.62 13.63 2.10
N SER A 12 -0.73 14.23 0.91
CA SER A 12 -1.92 14.96 0.54
C SER A 12 -3.08 13.99 0.36
N PHE A 13 -4.31 14.52 0.29
CA PHE A 13 -5.48 13.68 0.09
C PHE A 13 -5.38 12.84 -1.19
N ARG A 14 -4.95 13.45 -2.29
CA ARG A 14 -4.79 12.74 -3.57
C ARG A 14 -3.70 11.70 -3.51
N GLU A 15 -2.59 12.02 -2.86
CA GLU A 15 -1.50 11.05 -2.68
C GLU A 15 -1.97 9.85 -1.90
N ARG A 16 -2.78 10.06 -0.84
CA ARG A 16 -3.34 8.94 -0.07
C ARG A 16 -4.22 8.06 -0.92
N GLN A 17 -5.10 8.67 -1.72
CA GLN A 17 -5.98 7.89 -2.59
C GLN A 17 -5.19 7.00 -3.54
N VAL A 18 -4.16 7.56 -4.16
CA VAL A 18 -3.32 6.81 -5.09
C VAL A 18 -2.60 5.68 -4.37
N VAL A 19 -2.00 5.97 -3.21
CA VAL A 19 -1.25 4.96 -2.46
C VAL A 19 -2.16 3.78 -2.07
N VAL A 20 -3.34 4.06 -1.51
CA VAL A 20 -4.25 3.01 -1.09
C VAL A 20 -4.63 2.13 -2.27
N LEU A 21 -4.97 2.71 -3.40
CA LEU A 21 -5.37 1.94 -4.57
C LEU A 21 -4.21 1.14 -5.14
N LYS A 22 -3.03 1.75 -5.24
CA LYS A 22 -1.87 1.06 -5.80
C LYS A 22 -1.41 -0.09 -4.91
N GLU A 23 -1.37 0.12 -3.61
CA GLU A 23 -0.91 -0.92 -2.69
C GLU A 23 -1.91 -2.05 -2.52
N THR A 24 -3.15 -1.83 -2.94
CA THR A 24 -4.14 -2.91 -2.97
C THR A 24 -4.26 -3.56 -4.35
N GLY A 25 -3.33 -3.26 -5.26
CA GLY A 25 -3.21 -3.99 -6.52
C GLY A 25 -3.94 -3.39 -7.71
N VAL A 26 -4.40 -2.15 -7.62
CA VAL A 26 -5.11 -1.49 -8.72
C VAL A 26 -4.09 -0.93 -9.72
N SER A 27 -4.31 -1.13 -11.01
CA SER A 27 -3.40 -0.62 -12.03
C SER A 27 -3.48 0.89 -12.16
N ASN A 28 -2.43 1.50 -12.71
CA ASN A 28 -2.40 2.95 -12.92
C ASN A 28 -3.59 3.43 -13.75
N ASP A 29 -3.95 2.70 -14.79
CA ASP A 29 -5.09 3.08 -15.64
C ASP A 29 -6.40 3.06 -14.86
N GLN A 30 -6.59 2.07 -14.02
CA GLN A 30 -7.80 1.99 -13.20
C GLN A 30 -7.83 3.07 -12.12
N VAL A 31 -6.70 3.36 -11.52
CA VAL A 31 -6.60 4.45 -10.54
C VAL A 31 -6.96 5.77 -11.23
N ALA A 32 -6.41 6.00 -12.42
CA ALA A 32 -6.67 7.21 -13.19
C ALA A 32 -8.17 7.36 -13.46
N LYS A 33 -8.83 6.29 -13.87
CA LYS A 33 -10.26 6.32 -14.13
C LYS A 33 -11.05 6.64 -12.87
N ARG A 34 -10.72 5.99 -11.76
CA ARG A 34 -11.46 6.20 -10.51
C ARG A 34 -11.31 7.61 -9.96
N LEU A 35 -10.13 8.19 -10.14
CA LEU A 35 -9.85 9.53 -9.62
C LEU A 35 -10.14 10.64 -10.63
N GLY A 36 -10.44 10.30 -11.87
CA GLY A 36 -10.69 11.29 -12.90
C GLY A 36 -9.46 12.07 -13.31
N VAL A 37 -8.32 11.41 -13.36
CA VAL A 37 -7.03 12.04 -13.74
C VAL A 37 -6.35 11.17 -14.79
N SER A 38 -5.22 11.65 -15.33
CA SER A 38 -4.45 10.88 -16.30
C SER A 38 -3.55 9.86 -15.58
N ALA A 39 -3.12 8.83 -16.31
CA ALA A 39 -2.20 7.85 -15.75
C ALA A 39 -0.87 8.50 -15.37
N SER A 40 -0.42 9.51 -16.12
CA SER A 40 0.82 10.21 -15.77
C SER A 40 0.67 10.99 -14.46
N THR A 41 -0.51 11.53 -14.20
CA THR A 41 -0.79 12.18 -12.91
C THR A 41 -0.74 11.17 -11.77
N VAL A 42 -1.28 9.97 -11.98
CA VAL A 42 -1.19 8.89 -11.00
C VAL A 42 0.28 8.59 -10.68
N ALA A 43 1.11 8.43 -11.70
CA ALA A 43 2.54 8.16 -11.50
C ALA A 43 3.23 9.29 -10.71
N THR A 44 2.92 10.54 -11.04
CA THR A 44 3.48 11.69 -10.34
C THR A 44 3.08 11.69 -8.87
N LEU A 45 1.79 11.47 -8.59
CA LEU A 45 1.31 11.45 -7.21
C LEU A 45 1.94 10.31 -6.41
N LEU A 46 2.09 9.15 -7.03
CA LEU A 46 2.72 8.01 -6.37
C LEU A 46 4.19 8.29 -6.06
N ASN A 47 4.92 8.88 -7.01
CA ASN A 47 6.32 9.24 -6.79
C ASN A 47 6.48 10.28 -5.68
N ARG A 48 5.57 11.26 -5.61
CA ARG A 48 5.58 12.24 -4.53
C ARG A 48 5.33 11.57 -3.18
N ALA A 49 4.37 10.67 -3.14
CA ALA A 49 4.06 9.94 -1.91
C ALA A 49 5.28 9.13 -1.44
N ARG A 50 5.94 8.43 -2.35
CA ARG A 50 7.14 7.67 -2.03
C ARG A 50 8.26 8.57 -1.53
N GLY A 51 8.41 9.74 -2.13
CA GLY A 51 9.40 10.72 -1.68
C GLY A 51 9.15 11.22 -0.27
N LYS A 52 7.89 11.33 0.13
CA LYS A 52 7.53 11.73 1.49
C LYS A 52 7.71 10.61 2.49
N GLY A 53 7.64 9.37 2.03
CA GLY A 53 7.82 8.19 2.86
C GLY A 53 6.52 7.69 3.47
N TYR A 54 6.22 6.43 3.24
CA TYR A 54 5.12 5.73 3.90
C TYR A 54 5.52 4.27 4.01
N GLU A 55 4.83 3.53 4.86
CA GLU A 55 5.10 2.11 5.05
C GLU A 55 3.86 1.30 4.72
N VAL A 56 4.07 0.15 4.11
CA VAL A 56 3.02 -0.84 3.91
C VAL A 56 3.27 -1.97 4.89
N VAL A 57 2.30 -2.23 5.75
CA VAL A 57 2.42 -3.27 6.76
C VAL A 57 1.36 -4.32 6.49
N ILE A 58 1.80 -5.56 6.40
CA ILE A 58 0.89 -6.68 6.19
C ILE A 58 0.64 -7.32 7.55
N VAL A 59 -0.63 -7.30 7.97
CA VAL A 59 -1.02 -7.86 9.25
C VAL A 59 -1.66 -9.22 9.00
N VAL A 60 -1.09 -10.24 9.60
CA VAL A 60 -1.57 -11.61 9.48
C VAL A 60 -2.12 -12.04 10.84
N PRO A 61 -3.27 -12.69 10.89
CA PRO A 61 -3.81 -13.16 12.17
C PRO A 61 -2.78 -14.03 12.89
N GLY A 62 -2.51 -13.69 14.12
CA GLY A 62 -1.41 -14.28 14.87
C GLY A 62 -1.44 -15.79 14.94
N GLY A 63 -2.54 -16.32 15.38
CA GLY A 63 -2.62 -17.76 15.59
C GLY A 63 -2.64 -18.58 14.32
N SER A 64 -2.93 -17.95 13.19
CA SER A 64 -3.12 -18.70 11.95
C SER A 64 -1.81 -19.15 11.34
N LEU A 65 -0.72 -18.62 11.74
CA LEU A 65 0.54 -18.97 11.12
C LEU A 65 1.32 -19.96 11.94
N GLY A 66 0.89 -20.14 12.68
CA GLY A 66 1.64 -21.01 13.35
C GLY A 66 3.00 -21.01 12.99
N VAL A 67 2.56 -20.32 12.68
CA VAL A 67 3.23 -20.46 12.43
C VAL A 67 3.78 -20.83 11.95
N TYR A 68 3.58 -20.64 11.84
CA TYR A 68 4.08 -20.88 11.11
C TYR A 68 4.90 -20.56 10.94
N GLY A 69 4.87 -20.46 11.35
CA GLY A 69 5.64 -20.31 10.97
C GLY A 69 6.31 -20.02 11.14
N PHE A 70 6.33 -20.00 11.42
CA PHE A 70 6.98 -20.10 11.25
C PHE A 70 7.59 -20.23 11.49
N GLU A 71 7.72 -20.43 11.99
CA GLU A 71 8.20 -20.84 11.92
C GLU A 71 8.72 -20.98 11.83
N ASP A 72 8.97 -21.12 12.38
CA ASP A 72 9.50 -21.55 12.04
C ASP A 72 9.97 -21.55 11.93
N GLU A 73 10.21 -21.62 12.20
CA GLU A 73 10.69 -21.89 11.79
C GLU A 73 11.18 -21.80 11.67
N GLU A 74 11.43 -21.81 12.08
CA GLU A 74 11.89 -22.02 11.70
C GLU A 74 12.27 -21.92 11.60
N ASN A 75 12.52 -21.87 12.24
CA ASN A 75 12.87 -22.10 11.90
C ASN A 75 13.04 -22.02 11.75
N SER A 76 13.31 -21.93 12.15
CA SER A 76 13.57 -22.14 11.72
C SER A 76 13.42 -22.10 11.33
#